data_03a349a73de7ced40fdf9da4cae97536
#
_entry.id   03a349a73de7ced40fdf9da4cae97536
#
_cell.length_a   1.000
_cell.length_b   1.000
_cell.length_c   1.000
_cell.angle_alpha   90.00
_cell.angle_beta   90.00
_cell.angle_gamma   90.00
#
_symmetry.space_group_name_H-M   'P 1'
#
loop_
_entity.id
_entity.type
_entity.pdbx_description
1 polymer ?
#
loop_
_entity_poly.entity_id
_entity_poly.type
_entity_poly.pdbx_seq_one_letter_code
_entity_poly.pdbx_strand_id
1 'polypeptide(L)'
;MVPCRYKKTFLKDLTKAHPDYRKRIEALVFEKIPASGDIFTELDIRKIQGYRDYYRIRVGMYRIGCQIQDGVLTFYRVKSREEIYSVFP
;
A
#
# COMPACT_ATOMS: atom_id res chain seq x y z
N MET A 1 16.35 -3.53 -2.16
CA MET A 1 15.74 -2.31 -1.62
C MET A 1 14.74 -1.72 -2.62
N VAL A 2 13.66 -1.17 -2.12
CA VAL A 2 12.58 -0.65 -2.95
C VAL A 2 12.43 0.85 -2.67
N PRO A 3 12.71 1.73 -3.66
CA PRO A 3 12.43 3.17 -3.47
C PRO A 3 10.93 3.37 -3.30
N CYS A 4 10.55 4.10 -2.26
CA CYS A 4 9.15 4.31 -1.92
C CYS A 4 8.81 5.79 -1.87
N ARG A 5 7.58 6.12 -2.31
CA ARG A 5 7.00 7.46 -2.20
C ARG A 5 5.63 7.34 -1.56
N TYR A 6 5.23 8.41 -0.88
CA TYR A 6 3.99 8.42 -0.11
C TYR A 6 3.17 9.66 -0.48
N LYS A 7 2.00 9.45 -1.05
CA LYS A 7 1.08 10.54 -1.37
C LYS A 7 0.52 11.13 -0.08
N LYS A 8 0.21 12.43 -0.11
CA LYS A 8 -0.40 13.10 1.05
C LYS A 8 -1.71 12.44 1.46
N THR A 9 -2.51 12.01 0.48
CA THR A 9 -3.76 11.31 0.75
C THR A 9 -3.54 9.98 1.47
N PHE A 10 -2.46 9.25 1.11
CA PHE A 10 -2.10 8.03 1.81
C PHE A 10 -1.78 8.32 3.28
N LEU A 11 -0.93 9.30 3.53
CA LEU A 11 -0.53 9.67 4.89
C LEU A 11 -1.74 10.11 5.72
N LYS A 12 -2.66 10.84 5.08
CA LYS A 12 -3.90 11.29 5.72
C LYS A 12 -4.79 10.10 6.08
N ASP A 13 -4.97 9.17 5.15
CA ASP A 13 -5.72 7.95 5.39
C ASP A 13 -5.13 7.15 6.55
N LEU A 14 -3.80 7.07 6.60
CA LEU A 14 -3.08 6.31 7.62
C LEU A 14 -3.38 6.84 9.03
N THR A 15 -3.50 8.16 9.18
CA THR A 15 -3.83 8.74 10.49
C THR A 15 -5.23 8.37 10.96
N LYS A 16 -6.12 8.00 10.04
CA LYS A 16 -7.51 7.63 10.34
C LYS A 16 -7.70 6.12 10.48
N ALA A 17 -6.68 5.34 10.24
CA ALA A 17 -6.76 3.88 10.38
C ALA A 17 -6.88 3.50 11.85
N HIS A 18 -7.51 2.35 12.09
CA HIS A 18 -7.61 1.82 13.44
C HIS A 18 -6.20 1.69 14.06
N PRO A 19 -5.98 2.12 15.31
CA PRO A 19 -4.64 2.18 15.90
C PRO A 19 -3.81 0.89 15.78
N ASP A 20 -4.44 -0.27 15.95
CA ASP A 20 -3.73 -1.55 15.86
C ASP A 20 -3.23 -1.80 14.43
N TYR A 21 -4.05 -1.50 13.44
CA TYR A 21 -3.65 -1.62 12.04
C TYR A 21 -2.67 -0.54 11.64
N ARG A 22 -2.85 0.66 12.17
CA ARG A 22 -1.98 1.79 11.85
C ARG A 22 -0.52 1.45 12.14
N LYS A 23 -0.23 0.89 13.32
CA LYS A 23 1.13 0.51 13.68
C LYS A 23 1.70 -0.54 12.74
N ARG A 24 0.89 -1.55 12.41
CA ARG A 24 1.31 -2.61 11.49
C ARG A 24 1.62 -2.05 10.10
N ILE A 25 0.75 -1.17 9.61
CA ILE A 25 0.91 -0.57 8.29
C ILE A 25 2.11 0.36 8.27
N GLU A 26 2.30 1.16 9.32
CA GLU A 26 3.48 2.04 9.42
C GLU A 26 4.78 1.23 9.36
N ALA A 27 4.87 0.17 10.14
CA ALA A 27 6.05 -0.69 10.12
C ALA A 27 6.26 -1.30 8.74
N LEU A 28 5.19 -1.69 8.08
CA LEU A 28 5.25 -2.29 6.75
C LEU A 28 5.74 -1.29 5.69
N VAL A 29 5.10 -0.12 5.60
CA VAL A 29 5.35 0.80 4.50
C VAL A 29 6.57 1.68 4.71
N PHE A 30 6.99 1.92 5.95
CA PHE A 30 8.14 2.76 6.24
C PHE A 30 9.42 1.97 6.49
N GLU A 31 9.31 0.69 6.84
CA GLU A 31 10.49 -0.10 7.19
C GLU A 31 10.63 -1.37 6.35
N LYS A 32 9.63 -2.25 6.38
CA LYS A 32 9.74 -3.57 5.76
C LYS A 32 9.75 -3.52 4.23
N ILE A 33 8.83 -2.79 3.64
CA ILE A 33 8.77 -2.69 2.17
C ILE A 33 10.01 -2.00 1.60
N PRO A 34 10.46 -0.85 2.13
CA PRO A 34 11.69 -0.24 1.61
C PRO A 34 12.91 -1.15 1.69
N ALA A 35 12.98 -2.03 2.70
CA ALA A 35 14.11 -2.95 2.88
C ALA A 35 13.93 -4.28 2.15
N SER A 36 12.78 -4.51 1.52
CA SER A 36 12.45 -5.80 0.90
C SER A 36 13.32 -6.10 -0.29
N GLY A 37 13.70 -7.37 -0.43
CA GLY A 37 14.38 -7.86 -1.63
C GLY A 37 13.40 -8.23 -2.74
N ASP A 38 12.20 -8.68 -2.38
CA ASP A 38 11.16 -9.07 -3.36
C ASP A 38 9.78 -8.94 -2.74
N ILE A 39 9.12 -7.82 -3.02
CA ILE A 39 7.79 -7.55 -2.48
C ILE A 39 6.74 -8.53 -2.98
N PHE A 40 6.92 -9.09 -4.18
CA PHE A 40 5.92 -9.99 -4.76
C PHE A 40 5.91 -11.36 -4.08
N THR A 41 6.99 -11.76 -3.45
CA THR A 41 7.04 -13.00 -2.69
C THR A 41 6.82 -12.78 -1.19
N GLU A 42 7.17 -11.59 -0.68
CA GLU A 42 7.12 -11.29 0.75
C GLU A 42 5.79 -10.71 1.21
N LEU A 43 4.99 -10.17 0.28
CA LEU A 43 3.73 -9.51 0.59
C LEU A 43 2.56 -10.16 -0.11
N ASP A 44 1.36 -9.97 0.45
CA ASP A 44 0.12 -10.30 -0.23
C ASP A 44 -0.25 -9.12 -1.14
N ILE A 45 0.41 -9.04 -2.29
CA ILE A 45 0.26 -7.97 -3.26
C ILE A 45 -0.33 -8.53 -4.55
N ARG A 46 -1.33 -7.83 -5.11
CA ARG A 46 -2.00 -8.26 -6.33
C ARG A 46 -2.18 -7.09 -7.28
N LYS A 47 -1.96 -7.36 -8.56
CA LYS A 47 -2.18 -6.38 -9.61
C LYS A 47 -3.68 -6.13 -9.78
N ILE A 48 -4.05 -4.87 -9.99
CA ILE A 48 -5.44 -4.49 -10.27
C ILE A 48 -5.69 -4.69 -11.77
N GLN A 49 -6.69 -5.51 -12.09
CA GLN A 49 -7.04 -5.79 -13.48
C GLN A 49 -7.58 -4.54 -14.16
N GLY A 50 -7.19 -4.36 -15.43
CA GLY A 50 -7.62 -3.22 -16.22
C GLY A 50 -6.76 -1.97 -16.03
N TYR A 51 -5.79 -2.02 -15.14
CA TYR A 51 -4.89 -0.90 -14.87
C TYR A 51 -3.44 -1.37 -14.95
N ARG A 52 -2.60 -0.54 -15.53
CA ARG A 52 -1.27 -0.97 -15.92
C ARG A 52 -0.31 -1.20 -14.76
N ASP A 53 -0.17 -0.24 -13.87
CA ASP A 53 0.87 -0.25 -12.84
C ASP A 53 0.32 -0.20 -11.42
N TYR A 54 -0.98 -0.45 -11.26
CA TYR A 54 -1.63 -0.34 -9.96
C TYR A 54 -1.78 -1.69 -9.29
N TYR A 55 -1.53 -1.68 -7.98
CA TYR A 55 -1.54 -2.88 -7.16
C TYR A 55 -2.25 -2.61 -5.84
N ARG A 56 -2.75 -3.68 -5.22
CA ARG A 56 -3.27 -3.62 -3.85
C ARG A 56 -2.48 -4.56 -2.98
N ILE A 57 -2.15 -4.09 -1.77
CA ILE A 57 -1.50 -4.89 -0.74
C ILE A 57 -2.53 -5.15 0.34
N ARG A 58 -2.73 -6.43 0.66
CA ARG A 58 -3.66 -6.84 1.69
C ARG A 58 -2.97 -6.84 3.04
N VAL A 59 -3.59 -6.15 4.03
CA VAL A 59 -3.14 -6.15 5.42
C VAL A 59 -4.39 -6.35 6.28
N GLY A 60 -4.75 -7.61 6.54
CA GLY A 60 -5.96 -7.94 7.27
C GLY A 60 -7.20 -7.32 6.64
N MET A 61 -7.90 -6.48 7.40
CA MET A 61 -9.10 -5.78 6.92
C MET A 61 -8.80 -4.56 6.06
N TYR A 62 -7.55 -4.18 5.93
CA TYR A 62 -7.14 -3.00 5.17
C TYR A 62 -6.54 -3.39 3.83
N ARG A 63 -6.62 -2.46 2.90
CA ARG A 63 -5.99 -2.56 1.58
C ARG A 63 -5.20 -1.30 1.32
N ILE A 64 -3.98 -1.47 0.84
CA ILE A 64 -3.12 -0.36 0.46
C ILE A 64 -3.11 -0.30 -1.06
N GLY A 65 -3.54 0.83 -1.61
CA GLY A 65 -3.47 1.07 -3.05
C GLY A 65 -2.14 1.73 -3.40
N CYS A 66 -1.43 1.14 -4.34
CA CYS A 66 -0.10 1.63 -4.72
C CYS A 66 0.14 1.49 -6.21
N GLN A 67 1.19 2.16 -6.67
CA GLN A 67 1.64 2.10 -8.06
C GLN A 67 3.10 1.71 -8.07
N ILE A 68 3.47 0.81 -8.98
CA ILE A 68 4.87 0.47 -9.20
C ILE A 68 5.21 0.92 -10.61
N GLN A 69 6.11 1.91 -10.72
CA GLN A 69 6.50 2.47 -12.00
C GLN A 69 7.97 2.85 -11.96
N ASP A 70 8.71 2.39 -12.97
CA ASP A 70 10.15 2.65 -13.08
C ASP A 70 10.92 2.23 -11.81
N GLY A 71 10.48 1.13 -11.19
CA GLY A 71 11.11 0.60 -9.97
C GLY A 71 10.75 1.35 -8.70
N VAL A 72 9.87 2.35 -8.77
CA VAL A 72 9.45 3.14 -7.61
C VAL A 72 8.04 2.73 -7.19
N LEU A 73 7.90 2.44 -5.91
CA LEU A 73 6.61 2.10 -5.31
C LEU A 73 6.02 3.34 -4.65
N THR A 74 4.88 3.79 -5.16
CA THR A 74 4.18 4.97 -4.62
C THR A 74 2.90 4.52 -3.92
N PHE A 75 2.77 4.86 -2.66
CA PHE A 75 1.57 4.58 -1.88
C PHE A 75 0.56 5.69 -2.08
N TYR A 76 -0.65 5.33 -2.53
CA TYR A 76 -1.71 6.28 -2.87
C TYR A 76 -2.78 6.39 -1.80
N ARG A 77 -3.31 5.25 -1.35
CA ARG A 77 -4.42 5.21 -0.40
C ARG A 77 -4.29 4.02 0.53
N VAL A 78 -4.86 4.14 1.72
CA VAL A 78 -5.07 2.99 2.61
C VAL A 78 -6.46 3.13 3.23
N LYS A 79 -7.29 2.12 3.02
CA LYS A 79 -8.68 2.08 3.48
C LYS A 79 -9.07 0.64 3.80
N SER A 80 -10.22 0.47 4.43
CA SER A 80 -10.78 -0.86 4.62
C SER A 80 -11.05 -1.51 3.26
N ARG A 81 -11.16 -2.83 3.26
CA ARG A 81 -11.41 -3.59 2.02
C ARG A 81 -12.68 -3.16 1.29
N GLU A 82 -13.66 -2.63 2.02
CA GLU A 82 -14.90 -2.17 1.40
C GLU A 82 -14.77 -0.77 0.82
N GLU A 83 -14.02 0.09 1.49
CA GLU A 83 -13.88 1.49 1.09
C GLU A 83 -12.88 1.71 -0.04
N ILE A 84 -11.87 0.85 -0.13
CA ILE A 84 -10.77 1.05 -1.10
C ILE A 84 -11.28 1.09 -2.54
N TYR A 85 -12.32 0.32 -2.85
CA TYR A 85 -12.84 0.25 -4.22
C TYR A 85 -13.43 1.56 -4.72
N SER A 86 -13.87 2.44 -3.82
CA SER A 86 -14.44 3.73 -4.21
C SER A 86 -13.40 4.83 -4.33
N VAL A 87 -12.17 4.61 -3.88
CA VAL A 87 -11.14 5.66 -3.85
C VAL A 87 -9.87 5.28 -4.62
N PHE A 88 -9.70 4.01 -5.01
CA PHE A 88 -8.47 3.56 -5.69
C PHE A 88 -8.77 2.42 -6.67
N PRO A 89 -8.21 2.48 -7.87
CA PRO A 89 -7.54 3.60 -8.50
C PRO A 89 -8.47 4.69 -8.92
#